data_b1107d6a831fccce6437fe3e6ca0e0b8
#
_entry.id   b1107d6a831fccce6437fe3e6ca0e0b8
#
_cell.length_a   1.000
_cell.length_b   1.000
_cell.length_c   1.000
_cell.angle_alpha   90.00
_cell.angle_beta   90.00
_cell.angle_gamma   90.00
#
_symmetry.space_group_name_H-M   'P 1'
#
loop_
_entity.id
_entity.type
_entity.pdbx_description
1 polymer ?
#
loop_
_entity_poly.entity_id
_entity_poly.type
_entity_poly.pdbx_seq_one_letter_code
_entity_poly.pdbx_strand_id
1 'polypeptide(L)'
;MKKVLSILLVVILVGIVAWAWRYRSGACDYRYEVVSRYDEPCKDSSDCTSYYVSYPVFSKKLFPSAGVDSINAQVFRQVSGPDGKTPEQLADEFFQEYRKYVAFREEIAAEEQDTAMIRFIPTWFSTAECFVVVDAPRLIVTGYKVNQYAGGAHGMYALAYTNYDVLTGRRLGLS
;
A
#
# COMPACT_ATOMS: atom_id res chain seq x y z
N MET A 1 57.21 0.57 -11.09
CA MET A 1 56.15 1.09 -11.94
C MET A 1 55.06 0.03 -12.26
N LYS A 2 55.36 -1.16 -12.81
CA LYS A 2 54.35 -2.17 -13.18
C LYS A 2 53.43 -2.62 -12.03
N LYS A 3 53.95 -2.83 -10.80
CA LYS A 3 53.15 -3.23 -9.62
C LYS A 3 52.16 -2.14 -9.17
N VAL A 4 52.53 -0.87 -9.23
CA VAL A 4 51.66 0.26 -8.88
C VAL A 4 50.53 0.39 -9.89
N LEU A 5 50.82 0.23 -11.18
CA LEU A 5 49.82 0.27 -12.24
C LEU A 5 48.80 -0.86 -12.10
N SER A 6 49.25 -2.08 -11.75
CA SER A 6 48.38 -3.24 -11.52
C SER A 6 47.41 -3.01 -10.32
N ILE A 7 47.90 -2.43 -9.22
CA ILE A 7 47.09 -2.13 -8.04
C ILE A 7 46.01 -1.08 -8.39
N LEU A 8 46.39 -0.03 -9.12
CA LEU A 8 45.49 1.01 -9.56
C LEU A 8 44.34 0.45 -10.44
N LEU A 9 44.70 -0.45 -11.35
CA LEU A 9 43.74 -1.09 -12.26
C LEU A 9 42.74 -1.99 -11.52
N VAL A 10 43.18 -2.71 -10.49
CA VAL A 10 42.31 -3.51 -9.64
C VAL A 10 41.35 -2.62 -8.83
N VAL A 11 41.81 -1.51 -8.27
CA VAL A 11 40.97 -0.58 -7.51
C VAL A 11 39.89 0.05 -8.41
N ILE A 12 40.26 0.42 -9.65
CA ILE A 12 39.30 0.96 -10.63
C ILE A 12 38.27 -0.12 -11.01
N LEU A 13 38.67 -1.35 -11.26
CA LEU A 13 37.79 -2.47 -11.59
C LEU A 13 36.82 -2.77 -10.45
N VAL A 14 37.28 -2.84 -9.21
CA VAL A 14 36.45 -3.02 -8.02
C VAL A 14 35.44 -1.86 -7.87
N GLY A 15 35.90 -0.62 -8.10
CA GLY A 15 35.04 0.55 -8.10
C GLY A 15 33.91 0.49 -9.15
N ILE A 16 34.25 0.07 -10.37
CA ILE A 16 33.28 -0.09 -11.47
C ILE A 16 32.28 -1.20 -11.15
N VAL A 17 32.75 -2.35 -10.65
CA VAL A 17 31.87 -3.47 -10.28
C VAL A 17 30.93 -3.08 -9.12
N ALA A 18 31.46 -2.43 -8.10
CA ALA A 18 30.63 -1.93 -6.97
C ALA A 18 29.60 -0.89 -7.43
N TRP A 19 30.00 0.03 -8.33
CA TRP A 19 29.11 1.01 -8.93
C TRP A 19 28.02 0.35 -9.80
N ALA A 20 28.39 -0.60 -10.66
CA ALA A 20 27.47 -1.33 -11.53
C ALA A 20 26.50 -2.21 -10.72
N TRP A 21 26.99 -2.84 -9.64
CA TRP A 21 26.14 -3.62 -8.74
C TRP A 21 25.13 -2.73 -8.01
N ARG A 22 25.58 -1.57 -7.52
CA ARG A 22 24.71 -0.56 -6.91
C ARG A 22 23.67 -0.01 -7.88
N TYR A 23 24.04 0.22 -9.14
CA TYR A 23 23.13 0.71 -10.18
C TYR A 23 22.03 -0.32 -10.52
N ARG A 24 22.36 -1.63 -10.44
CA ARG A 24 21.42 -2.72 -10.68
C ARG A 24 20.51 -3.06 -9.49
N SER A 25 20.88 -2.69 -8.28
CA SER A 25 20.24 -3.21 -7.07
C SER A 25 19.06 -2.39 -6.55
N GLY A 26 18.53 -1.43 -7.33
CA GLY A 26 17.46 -0.53 -6.89
C GLY A 26 17.93 0.54 -5.88
N ALA A 27 17.05 1.47 -5.51
CA ALA A 27 17.37 2.57 -4.60
C ALA A 27 17.29 2.17 -3.14
N CYS A 28 16.32 1.34 -2.79
CA CYS A 28 15.97 0.98 -1.43
C CYS A 28 15.66 -0.51 -1.32
N ASP A 29 15.81 -1.06 -0.13
CA ASP A 29 15.09 -2.28 0.24
C ASP A 29 13.72 -1.87 0.74
N TYR A 30 12.73 -2.74 0.59
CA TYR A 30 11.41 -2.49 1.13
C TYR A 30 10.74 -3.79 1.58
N ARG A 31 9.85 -3.66 2.54
CA ARG A 31 8.95 -4.73 2.97
C ARG A 31 7.52 -4.21 2.90
N TYR A 32 6.56 -5.11 2.78
CA TYR A 32 5.16 -4.74 2.86
C TYR A 32 4.66 -4.84 4.30
N GLU A 33 3.99 -3.79 4.74
CA GLU A 33 3.11 -3.84 5.89
C GLU A 33 1.71 -4.19 5.39
N VAL A 34 1.03 -5.08 6.12
CA VAL A 34 -0.29 -5.60 5.73
C VAL A 34 -1.23 -5.55 6.92
N VAL A 35 -2.40 -4.96 6.72
CA VAL A 35 -3.54 -5.04 7.64
C VAL A 35 -4.65 -5.78 6.93
N SER A 36 -5.06 -6.92 7.49
CA SER A 36 -6.11 -7.75 6.92
C SER A 36 -7.06 -8.18 8.02
N ARG A 37 -8.35 -7.95 7.83
CA ARG A 37 -9.41 -8.34 8.76
C ARG A 37 -10.63 -8.85 8.01
N TYR A 38 -11.33 -9.78 8.63
CA TYR A 38 -12.55 -10.38 8.15
C TYR A 38 -13.59 -10.38 9.27
N ASP A 39 -14.86 -10.30 8.91
CA ASP A 39 -15.97 -10.46 9.84
C ASP A 39 -16.21 -11.96 10.09
N GLU A 40 -16.24 -12.38 11.34
CA GLU A 40 -16.49 -13.79 11.72
C GLU A 40 -17.96 -14.01 12.10
N PRO A 41 -18.55 -15.18 11.76
CA PRO A 41 -17.95 -16.36 11.19
C PRO A 41 -18.03 -16.45 9.66
N CYS A 42 -16.88 -16.34 9.01
CA CYS A 42 -16.76 -16.57 7.59
C CYS A 42 -16.57 -18.05 7.27
N LYS A 43 -17.39 -18.62 6.40
CA LYS A 43 -17.22 -20.00 5.92
C LYS A 43 -16.30 -20.09 4.71
N ASP A 44 -16.24 -18.99 3.92
CA ASP A 44 -15.39 -18.88 2.74
C ASP A 44 -14.99 -17.41 2.56
N SER A 45 -13.75 -17.15 2.14
CA SER A 45 -13.21 -15.78 1.99
C SER A 45 -13.96 -14.91 0.95
N SER A 46 -14.69 -15.54 0.04
CA SER A 46 -15.49 -14.85 -0.97
C SER A 46 -16.79 -14.24 -0.42
N ASP A 47 -17.29 -14.76 0.70
CA ASP A 47 -18.59 -14.40 1.28
C ASP A 47 -18.46 -13.57 2.55
N CYS A 48 -17.27 -13.02 2.80
CA CYS A 48 -16.97 -12.28 4.03
C CYS A 48 -16.87 -10.79 3.78
N THR A 49 -17.40 -10.02 4.71
CA THR A 49 -17.01 -8.60 4.81
C THR A 49 -15.53 -8.55 5.16
N SER A 50 -14.77 -7.82 4.36
CA SER A 50 -13.31 -7.84 4.44
C SER A 50 -12.70 -6.45 4.30
N TYR A 51 -11.63 -6.24 5.06
CA TYR A 51 -10.78 -5.07 4.97
C TYR A 51 -9.33 -5.50 4.75
N TYR A 52 -8.70 -4.97 3.71
CA TYR A 52 -7.32 -5.28 3.36
C TYR A 52 -6.58 -4.02 2.96
N VAL A 53 -5.44 -3.78 3.58
CA VAL A 53 -4.50 -2.71 3.21
C VAL A 53 -3.11 -3.29 3.14
N SER A 54 -2.37 -2.98 2.08
CA SER A 54 -0.94 -3.29 1.97
C SER A 54 -0.16 -2.10 1.42
N TYR A 55 1.03 -1.85 1.96
CA TYR A 55 1.89 -0.77 1.50
C TYR A 55 3.37 -1.06 1.76
N PRO A 56 4.28 -0.57 0.89
CA PRO A 56 5.71 -0.74 1.07
C PRO A 56 6.24 0.24 2.13
N VAL A 57 7.11 -0.27 2.98
CA VAL A 57 7.96 0.53 3.88
C VAL A 57 9.39 0.39 3.39
N PHE A 58 9.92 1.48 2.88
CA PHE A 58 11.27 1.54 2.34
C PHE A 58 12.29 1.70 3.44
N SER A 59 13.42 0.99 3.31
CA SER A 59 14.58 1.11 4.17
C SER A 59 15.79 1.61 3.40
N LYS A 60 16.65 2.33 4.12
CA LYS A 60 17.89 2.87 3.56
C LYS A 60 18.88 1.74 3.30
N LYS A 61 19.49 1.70 2.12
CA LYS A 61 20.66 0.87 1.84
C LYS A 61 21.95 1.53 2.39
N LEU A 62 23.10 0.98 2.03
CA LEU A 62 24.45 1.38 2.46
C LEU A 62 24.71 2.91 2.47
N PHE A 63 24.03 3.65 1.61
CA PHE A 63 24.07 5.12 1.60
C PHE A 63 22.68 5.66 1.87
N PRO A 64 22.44 6.27 3.03
CA PRO A 64 21.12 6.79 3.40
C PRO A 64 20.69 7.88 2.43
N SER A 65 19.49 7.73 1.87
CA SER A 65 18.81 8.80 1.14
C SER A 65 17.97 9.60 2.13
N ALA A 66 18.17 10.89 2.18
CA ALA A 66 17.36 11.79 3.01
C ALA A 66 15.87 11.77 2.59
N GLY A 67 15.59 11.34 1.35
CA GLY A 67 14.24 11.28 0.82
C GLY A 67 13.42 10.07 1.26
N VAL A 68 14.05 8.98 1.70
CA VAL A 68 13.35 7.71 2.01
C VAL A 68 12.29 7.89 3.11
N ASP A 69 12.61 8.62 4.18
CA ASP A 69 11.66 8.88 5.27
C ASP A 69 10.48 9.73 4.79
N SER A 70 10.73 10.68 3.88
CA SER A 70 9.68 11.49 3.25
C SER A 70 8.79 10.64 2.32
N ILE A 71 9.35 9.69 1.57
CA ILE A 71 8.59 8.76 0.73
C ILE A 71 7.70 7.87 1.60
N ASN A 72 8.24 7.28 2.67
CA ASN A 72 7.47 6.47 3.61
C ASN A 72 6.29 7.24 4.21
N ALA A 73 6.51 8.47 4.65
CA ALA A 73 5.44 9.31 5.18
C ALA A 73 4.37 9.63 4.14
N GLN A 74 4.73 9.75 2.87
CA GLN A 74 3.79 10.01 1.78
C GLN A 74 3.02 8.75 1.38
N VAL A 75 3.68 7.59 1.33
CA VAL A 75 3.04 6.29 1.10
C VAL A 75 2.06 5.98 2.23
N PHE A 76 2.48 6.16 3.50
CA PHE A 76 1.58 5.96 4.63
C PHE A 76 0.33 6.85 4.56
N ARG A 77 0.49 8.13 4.19
CA ARG A 77 -0.64 9.05 3.99
C ARG A 77 -1.63 8.63 2.89
N GLN A 78 -1.22 7.80 1.93
CA GLN A 78 -2.15 7.26 0.91
C GLN A 78 -3.06 6.18 1.47
N VAL A 79 -2.57 5.41 2.44
CA VAL A 79 -3.30 4.28 3.05
C VAL A 79 -3.93 4.63 4.40
N SER A 80 -3.53 5.75 5.00
CA SER A 80 -4.12 6.32 6.21
C SER A 80 -5.25 7.28 5.86
N GLY A 81 -6.20 7.45 6.76
CA GLY A 81 -7.30 8.40 6.56
C GLY A 81 -6.83 9.87 6.58
N PRO A 82 -7.69 10.78 6.11
CA PRO A 82 -7.39 12.21 6.06
C PRO A 82 -7.06 12.80 7.44
N ASP A 83 -7.58 12.19 8.50
CA ASP A 83 -7.38 12.60 9.89
C ASP A 83 -6.14 11.95 10.54
N GLY A 84 -5.27 11.32 9.76
CA GLY A 84 -4.07 10.63 10.24
C GLY A 84 -4.34 9.30 10.95
N LYS A 85 -5.53 8.73 10.75
CA LYS A 85 -5.89 7.42 11.29
C LYS A 85 -5.03 6.33 10.68
N THR A 86 -4.63 5.37 11.50
CA THR A 86 -3.89 4.20 10.99
C THR A 86 -4.81 3.27 10.22
N PRO A 87 -4.26 2.39 9.34
CA PRO A 87 -5.04 1.37 8.64
C PRO A 87 -5.86 0.47 9.59
N GLU A 88 -5.36 0.18 10.80
CA GLU A 88 -6.08 -0.59 11.81
C GLU A 88 -7.30 0.17 12.34
N GLN A 89 -7.16 1.47 12.60
CA GLN A 89 -8.27 2.32 13.05
C GLN A 89 -9.33 2.46 11.95
N LEU A 90 -8.90 2.56 10.69
CA LEU A 90 -9.83 2.56 9.55
C LEU A 90 -10.55 1.22 9.39
N ALA A 91 -9.88 0.11 9.66
CA ALA A 91 -10.51 -1.21 9.71
C ALA A 91 -11.58 -1.28 10.81
N ASP A 92 -11.29 -0.79 12.02
CA ASP A 92 -12.24 -0.76 13.14
C ASP A 92 -13.50 0.03 12.76
N GLU A 93 -13.34 1.21 12.16
CA GLU A 93 -14.43 2.05 11.68
C GLU A 93 -15.24 1.37 10.58
N PHE A 94 -14.56 0.77 9.60
CA PHE A 94 -15.21 0.04 8.52
C PHE A 94 -16.15 -1.07 9.04
N PHE A 95 -15.66 -1.90 9.98
CA PHE A 95 -16.49 -2.95 10.56
C PHE A 95 -17.57 -2.40 11.50
N GLN A 96 -17.35 -1.28 12.16
CA GLN A 96 -18.37 -0.62 12.96
C GLN A 96 -19.53 -0.12 12.09
N GLU A 97 -19.22 0.53 10.96
CA GLU A 97 -20.23 0.99 10.01
C GLU A 97 -20.98 -0.18 9.36
N TYR A 98 -20.29 -1.25 9.00
CA TYR A 98 -20.93 -2.46 8.49
C TYR A 98 -21.95 -3.04 9.49
N ARG A 99 -21.55 -3.17 10.77
CA ARG A 99 -22.49 -3.67 11.81
C ARG A 99 -23.71 -2.78 12.00
N LYS A 100 -23.54 -1.47 11.94
CA LYS A 100 -24.70 -0.52 11.95
C LYS A 100 -25.61 -0.74 10.75
N TYR A 101 -25.04 -0.93 9.58
CA TYR A 101 -25.79 -1.22 8.36
C TYR A 101 -26.58 -2.52 8.47
N VAL A 102 -25.97 -3.59 8.98
CA VAL A 102 -26.64 -4.88 9.22
C VAL A 102 -27.82 -4.70 10.20
N ALA A 103 -27.58 -4.09 11.35
CA ALA A 103 -28.61 -3.84 12.35
C ALA A 103 -29.79 -3.01 11.79
N PHE A 104 -29.53 -1.98 11.02
CA PHE A 104 -30.54 -1.18 10.34
C PHE A 104 -31.38 -2.02 9.35
N ARG A 105 -30.73 -2.91 8.59
CA ARG A 105 -31.43 -3.80 7.65
C ARG A 105 -32.32 -4.82 8.39
N GLU A 106 -31.85 -5.34 9.51
CA GLU A 106 -32.63 -6.25 10.36
C GLU A 106 -33.84 -5.57 10.97
N GLU A 107 -33.71 -4.31 11.41
CA GLU A 107 -34.81 -3.50 11.95
C GLU A 107 -35.91 -3.28 10.91
N ILE A 108 -35.58 -2.83 9.69
CA ILE A 108 -36.52 -2.65 8.59
C ILE A 108 -37.24 -3.96 8.25
N ALA A 109 -36.46 -5.05 8.14
CA ALA A 109 -37.02 -6.36 7.80
C ALA A 109 -38.01 -6.87 8.88
N ALA A 110 -37.76 -6.56 10.13
CA ALA A 110 -38.69 -6.88 11.24
C ALA A 110 -39.99 -6.04 11.18
N GLU A 111 -39.88 -4.75 10.85
CA GLU A 111 -41.05 -3.85 10.72
C GLU A 111 -41.92 -4.22 9.50
N GLU A 112 -41.30 -4.54 8.36
CA GLU A 112 -41.99 -4.88 7.12
C GLU A 112 -42.43 -6.35 7.04
N GLN A 113 -42.07 -7.18 8.01
CA GLN A 113 -42.22 -8.65 8.00
C GLN A 113 -41.63 -9.32 6.74
N ASP A 114 -40.62 -8.69 6.13
CA ASP A 114 -39.96 -9.15 4.93
C ASP A 114 -38.60 -9.81 5.25
N THR A 115 -38.68 -11.12 5.47
CA THR A 115 -37.45 -11.92 5.73
C THR A 115 -36.51 -12.02 4.51
N ALA A 116 -36.97 -11.68 3.30
CA ALA A 116 -36.12 -11.69 2.10
C ALA A 116 -35.07 -10.58 2.15
N MET A 117 -35.37 -9.46 2.81
CA MET A 117 -34.41 -8.37 3.03
C MET A 117 -33.19 -8.79 3.85
N ILE A 118 -33.39 -9.65 4.85
CA ILE A 118 -32.27 -10.17 5.68
C ILE A 118 -31.40 -11.14 4.89
N ARG A 119 -32.00 -11.93 4.01
CA ARG A 119 -31.27 -12.91 3.17
C ARG A 119 -30.30 -12.27 2.18
N PHE A 120 -30.44 -10.98 1.93
CA PHE A 120 -29.67 -10.20 0.96
C PHE A 120 -28.88 -9.04 1.59
N ILE A 121 -28.26 -9.25 2.73
CA ILE A 121 -27.30 -8.29 3.26
C ILE A 121 -26.00 -8.49 2.46
N PRO A 122 -25.62 -7.52 1.60
CA PRO A 122 -24.40 -7.67 0.81
C PRO A 122 -23.17 -7.59 1.71
N THR A 123 -22.18 -8.41 1.42
CA THR A 123 -20.87 -8.31 2.06
C THR A 123 -20.16 -7.04 1.59
N TRP A 124 -19.55 -6.33 2.52
CA TRP A 124 -18.73 -5.18 2.21
C TRP A 124 -17.27 -5.59 2.04
N PHE A 125 -16.57 -4.91 1.18
CA PHE A 125 -15.13 -5.07 1.10
C PHE A 125 -14.43 -3.72 0.88
N SER A 126 -13.23 -3.60 1.45
CA SER A 126 -12.33 -2.48 1.21
C SER A 126 -10.92 -3.03 1.02
N THR A 127 -10.36 -2.82 -0.16
CA THR A 127 -8.99 -3.21 -0.50
C THR A 127 -8.23 -1.98 -0.95
N ALA A 128 -7.12 -1.67 -0.27
CA ALA A 128 -6.21 -0.61 -0.66
C ALA A 128 -4.78 -1.17 -0.75
N GLU A 129 -4.19 -1.10 -1.92
CA GLU A 129 -2.86 -1.65 -2.19
C GLU A 129 -1.95 -0.56 -2.73
N CYS A 130 -0.90 -0.24 -1.99
CA CYS A 130 0.22 0.52 -2.52
C CYS A 130 1.35 -0.45 -2.88
N PHE A 131 1.81 -0.43 -4.12
CA PHE A 131 2.83 -1.36 -4.63
C PHE A 131 3.92 -0.63 -5.38
N VAL A 132 5.12 -1.23 -5.39
CA VAL A 132 6.28 -0.69 -6.10
C VAL A 132 6.22 -1.09 -7.56
N VAL A 133 6.28 -0.12 -8.46
CA VAL A 133 6.29 -0.31 -9.92
C VAL A 133 7.71 -0.19 -10.46
N VAL A 134 8.46 0.81 -9.97
CA VAL A 134 9.85 1.05 -10.34
C VAL A 134 10.65 1.31 -9.08
N ASP A 135 11.79 0.64 -8.94
CA ASP A 135 12.82 0.92 -7.96
C ASP A 135 14.15 1.10 -8.70
N ALA A 136 14.52 2.34 -8.95
CA ALA A 136 15.75 2.73 -9.61
C ALA A 136 16.55 3.70 -8.72
N PRO A 137 17.86 3.86 -8.90
CA PRO A 137 18.73 4.61 -7.98
C PRO A 137 18.30 6.03 -7.63
N ARG A 138 17.50 6.66 -8.48
CA ARG A 138 16.98 8.04 -8.28
C ARG A 138 15.48 8.16 -8.40
N LEU A 139 14.79 7.05 -8.72
CA LEU A 139 13.36 7.06 -9.01
C LEU A 139 12.68 5.88 -8.33
N ILE A 140 11.71 6.17 -7.49
CA ILE A 140 10.71 5.19 -7.04
C ILE A 140 9.37 5.58 -7.65
N VAL A 141 8.70 4.61 -8.26
CA VAL A 141 7.31 4.76 -8.70
C VAL A 141 6.45 3.78 -7.90
N THR A 142 5.42 4.31 -7.25
CA THR A 142 4.40 3.50 -6.60
C THR A 142 3.09 3.58 -7.34
N GLY A 143 2.37 2.46 -7.40
CA GLY A 143 0.96 2.40 -7.76
C GLY A 143 0.11 2.33 -6.49
N TYR A 144 -1.01 3.04 -6.46
CA TYR A 144 -2.01 2.95 -5.40
C TYR A 144 -3.35 2.56 -6.02
N LYS A 145 -3.85 1.40 -5.62
CA LYS A 145 -5.09 0.79 -6.11
C LYS A 145 -6.07 0.70 -4.96
N VAL A 146 -7.29 1.17 -5.18
CA VAL A 146 -8.41 1.01 -4.25
C VAL A 146 -9.53 0.27 -4.96
N ASN A 147 -10.12 -0.70 -4.27
CA ASN A 147 -11.34 -1.37 -4.68
C ASN A 147 -12.21 -1.53 -3.45
N GLN A 148 -13.39 -0.91 -3.46
CA GLN A 148 -14.26 -0.85 -2.29
C GLN A 148 -15.72 -1.02 -2.68
N TYR A 149 -16.45 -1.77 -1.86
CA TYR A 149 -17.89 -1.81 -1.85
C TYR A 149 -18.40 -1.72 -0.40
N ALA A 150 -19.19 -0.71 -0.13
CA ALA A 150 -19.77 -0.45 1.19
C ALA A 150 -21.30 -0.27 1.10
N GLY A 151 -21.94 -1.15 0.34
CA GLY A 151 -23.37 -1.08 0.06
C GLY A 151 -23.67 -0.15 -1.12
N GLY A 152 -24.95 -0.17 -1.57
CA GLY A 152 -25.43 0.61 -2.72
C GLY A 152 -25.38 -0.17 -4.03
N ALA A 153 -25.55 0.56 -5.16
CA ALA A 153 -25.75 -0.04 -6.47
C ALA A 153 -24.45 -0.60 -7.11
N HIS A 154 -23.29 -0.05 -6.77
CA HIS A 154 -21.99 -0.45 -7.33
C HIS A 154 -20.84 -0.06 -6.42
N GLY A 155 -19.70 -0.74 -6.58
CA GLY A 155 -18.45 -0.44 -5.90
C GLY A 155 -17.69 0.73 -6.53
N MET A 156 -16.62 1.13 -5.84
CA MET A 156 -15.65 2.11 -6.29
C MET A 156 -14.32 1.43 -6.62
N TYR A 157 -13.71 1.84 -7.73
CA TYR A 157 -12.37 1.45 -8.10
C TYR A 157 -11.55 2.68 -8.48
N ALA A 158 -10.31 2.76 -8.01
CA ALA A 158 -9.37 3.79 -8.39
C ALA A 158 -7.95 3.21 -8.50
N LEU A 159 -7.16 3.79 -9.43
CA LEU A 159 -5.75 3.48 -9.60
C LEU A 159 -5.00 4.77 -9.87
N ALA A 160 -3.94 5.03 -9.12
CA ALA A 160 -3.08 6.20 -9.28
C ALA A 160 -1.60 5.79 -9.20
N TYR A 161 -0.75 6.55 -9.89
CA TYR A 161 0.70 6.36 -9.81
C TYR A 161 1.37 7.61 -9.25
N THR A 162 2.41 7.41 -8.47
CA THR A 162 3.20 8.50 -7.90
C THR A 162 4.68 8.23 -8.13
N ASN A 163 5.37 9.23 -8.68
CA ASN A 163 6.80 9.22 -8.92
C ASN A 163 7.51 10.00 -7.81
N TYR A 164 8.61 9.48 -7.28
CA TYR A 164 9.41 10.11 -6.24
C TYR A 164 10.87 10.21 -6.66
N ASP A 165 11.47 11.38 -6.46
CA ASP A 165 12.94 11.51 -6.43
C ASP A 165 13.45 10.93 -5.11
N VAL A 166 14.29 9.91 -5.20
CA VAL A 166 14.79 9.17 -4.01
C VAL A 166 15.67 10.03 -3.11
N LEU A 167 16.41 10.98 -3.69
CA LEU A 167 17.34 11.81 -2.92
C LEU A 167 16.61 12.83 -2.06
N THR A 168 15.54 13.40 -2.57
CA THR A 168 14.79 14.48 -1.93
C THR A 168 13.48 14.02 -1.31
N GLY A 169 12.95 12.86 -1.73
CA GLY A 169 11.63 12.37 -1.35
C GLY A 169 10.48 13.19 -1.94
N ARG A 170 10.76 14.08 -2.90
CA ARG A 170 9.72 14.92 -3.53
C ARG A 170 8.97 14.13 -4.59
N ARG A 171 7.67 14.41 -4.70
CA ARG A 171 6.88 13.94 -5.84
C ARG A 171 7.34 14.64 -7.11
N LEU A 172 7.46 13.85 -8.18
CA LEU A 172 7.77 14.33 -9.52
C LEU A 172 6.45 14.39 -10.30
N GLY A 173 6.07 15.60 -10.71
CA GLY A 173 4.96 15.83 -11.64
C GLY A 173 5.40 15.61 -13.09
N LEU A 174 4.45 15.34 -13.98
CA LEU A 174 4.64 15.50 -15.41
C LEU A 174 4.60 16.99 -15.70
N SER A 175 5.71 17.55 -16.17
CA SER A 175 5.79 18.93 -16.68
C SER A 175 5.46 18.97 -18.16
#